data_cdc3793d45457c5d628ec1738ff2185b
#
_entry.id   cdc3793d45457c5d628ec1738ff2185b
#
_cell.length_a   1.000
_cell.length_b   1.000
_cell.length_c   1.000
_cell.angle_alpha   90.00
_cell.angle_beta   90.00
_cell.angle_gamma   90.00
#
_symmetry.space_group_name_H-M   'P 1'
#
loop_
_entity.id
_entity.type
_entity.pdbx_description
1 polymer ?
#
loop_
_entity_poly.entity_id
_entity_poly.type
_entity_poly.pdbx_seq_one_letter_code
_entity_poly.pdbx_strand_id
1 'polypeptide(L)'
;MTSSKIVTLRNESEYKCIDLTDLLYVSVYDYLSSFHSVNNQKFTCTKSLLEVGTILPDNFFRINRNHIVNIHAIDTFKLSNRTVYLSNSVEFIVSCRRIKKLQTALISRNLTITG
;
A
#
# COMPACT_ATOMS: atom_id res chain seq x y z
N MET A 1 -24.34 -3.17 -2.09
CA MET A 1 -23.39 -4.15 -1.80
C MET A 1 -22.02 -3.89 -2.44
N THR A 2 -21.02 -4.01 -1.68
CA THR A 2 -19.69 -3.82 -2.19
C THR A 2 -19.08 -5.16 -2.55
N SER A 3 -18.46 -5.23 -3.68
CA SER A 3 -17.69 -6.40 -4.01
C SER A 3 -16.24 -6.13 -3.69
N SER A 4 -15.59 -7.10 -3.14
CA SER A 4 -14.15 -7.04 -2.94
C SER A 4 -13.47 -7.02 -4.29
N LYS A 5 -12.41 -6.25 -4.38
CA LYS A 5 -11.57 -6.29 -5.56
C LYS A 5 -10.46 -7.30 -5.34
N ILE A 6 -10.34 -8.22 -6.26
CA ILE A 6 -9.33 -9.26 -6.21
C ILE A 6 -8.33 -8.99 -7.31
N VAL A 7 -7.05 -9.02 -6.97
CA VAL A 7 -6.00 -9.00 -7.97
C VAL A 7 -5.36 -10.39 -8.00
N THR A 8 -5.13 -10.91 -9.19
CA THR A 8 -4.49 -12.20 -9.35
C THR A 8 -3.06 -11.99 -9.78
N LEU A 9 -2.13 -12.48 -8.99
CA LEU A 9 -0.70 -12.37 -9.24
C LEU A 9 -0.12 -13.76 -9.51
N ARG A 10 1.03 -13.77 -10.14
CA ARG A 10 1.68 -15.01 -10.49
C ARG A 10 3.17 -14.93 -10.23
N ASN A 11 3.74 -16.02 -9.71
CA ASN A 11 5.18 -16.22 -9.73
C ASN A 11 5.46 -17.57 -10.40
N GLU A 12 6.67 -18.10 -10.24
CA GLU A 12 7.03 -19.34 -10.92
C GLU A 12 6.29 -20.55 -10.41
N SER A 13 5.79 -20.51 -9.18
CA SER A 13 5.16 -21.67 -8.56
C SER A 13 3.64 -21.62 -8.56
N GLU A 14 3.04 -20.43 -8.57
CA GLU A 14 1.61 -20.36 -8.28
C GLU A 14 0.98 -19.07 -8.76
N TYR A 15 -0.33 -19.12 -8.90
CA TYR A 15 -1.18 -17.92 -8.98
C TYR A 15 -1.69 -17.63 -7.59
N LYS A 16 -1.73 -16.36 -7.23
CA LYS A 16 -2.26 -15.95 -5.92
C LYS A 16 -3.33 -14.89 -6.12
N CYS A 17 -4.51 -15.14 -5.58
CA CYS A 17 -5.59 -14.15 -5.59
C CYS A 17 -5.54 -13.38 -4.28
N ILE A 18 -5.36 -12.07 -4.38
CA ILE A 18 -5.24 -11.21 -3.21
C ILE A 18 -6.43 -10.27 -3.17
N ASP A 19 -7.14 -10.28 -2.04
CA ASP A 19 -8.20 -9.31 -1.80
C ASP A 19 -7.56 -7.99 -1.42
N LEU A 20 -7.82 -6.96 -2.19
CA LEU A 20 -7.19 -5.65 -1.98
C LEU A 20 -7.59 -4.98 -0.67
N THR A 21 -8.72 -5.38 -0.09
CA THR A 21 -9.10 -4.87 1.23
C THR A 21 -8.20 -5.41 2.33
N ASP A 22 -7.56 -6.54 2.10
CA ASP A 22 -6.63 -7.15 3.05
C ASP A 22 -5.19 -6.72 2.82
N LEU A 23 -4.91 -6.08 1.70
CA LEU A 23 -3.56 -5.70 1.33
C LEU A 23 -3.13 -4.45 2.09
N LEU A 24 -2.01 -4.53 2.80
CA LEU A 24 -1.50 -3.44 3.62
C LEU A 24 -0.51 -2.57 2.87
N TYR A 25 0.47 -3.19 2.24
CA TYR A 25 1.47 -2.45 1.48
C TYR A 25 2.22 -3.38 0.54
N VAL A 26 2.93 -2.77 -0.40
CA VAL A 26 3.80 -3.49 -1.33
C VAL A 26 5.19 -2.90 -1.27
N SER A 27 6.19 -3.76 -1.13
CA SER A 27 7.60 -3.38 -1.20
C SER A 27 8.14 -3.78 -2.56
N VAL A 28 8.87 -2.88 -3.21
CA VAL A 28 9.47 -3.18 -4.51
C VAL A 28 10.95 -2.83 -4.48
N TYR A 29 11.79 -3.82 -4.73
CA TYR A 29 13.22 -3.63 -4.86
C TYR A 29 13.62 -4.18 -6.22
N ASP A 30 14.07 -3.28 -7.10
CA ASP A 30 14.32 -3.60 -8.50
C ASP A 30 13.04 -4.11 -9.16
N TYR A 31 12.97 -5.38 -9.51
CA TYR A 31 11.79 -5.97 -10.14
C TYR A 31 11.14 -7.03 -9.24
N LEU A 32 11.52 -7.07 -7.97
CA LEU A 32 10.94 -8.02 -7.05
C LEU A 32 9.96 -7.31 -6.14
N SER A 33 8.69 -7.67 -6.25
CA SER A 33 7.59 -7.07 -5.49
C SER A 33 7.07 -8.03 -4.46
N SER A 34 6.91 -7.56 -3.22
CA SER A 34 6.35 -8.34 -2.12
C SER A 34 5.06 -7.67 -1.66
N PHE A 35 3.96 -8.39 -1.78
CA PHE A 35 2.62 -7.92 -1.41
C PHE A 35 2.32 -8.42 0.00
N HIS A 36 2.18 -7.49 0.93
CA HIS A 36 1.99 -7.80 2.35
C HIS A 36 0.55 -7.56 2.76
N SER A 37 -0.12 -8.62 3.18
CA SER A 37 -1.52 -8.59 3.56
C SER A 37 -1.69 -8.84 5.06
N VAL A 38 -2.92 -8.70 5.55
CA VAL A 38 -3.24 -8.98 6.95
C VAL A 38 -2.84 -10.42 7.31
N ASN A 39 -2.69 -10.67 8.61
CA ASN A 39 -2.33 -12.00 9.13
C ASN A 39 -0.96 -12.48 8.66
N ASN A 40 -0.03 -11.54 8.44
CA ASN A 40 1.33 -11.84 8.03
C ASN A 40 1.43 -12.61 6.71
N GLN A 41 0.43 -12.51 5.87
CA GLN A 41 0.47 -13.11 4.54
C GLN A 41 1.37 -12.29 3.64
N LYS A 42 2.20 -12.97 2.86
CA LYS A 42 3.09 -12.29 1.92
C LYS A 42 3.19 -13.09 0.62
N PHE A 43 3.11 -12.39 -0.50
CA PHE A 43 3.30 -13.00 -1.80
C PHE A 43 4.33 -12.20 -2.59
N THR A 44 5.32 -12.88 -3.15
CA THR A 44 6.39 -12.24 -3.90
C THR A 44 6.35 -12.66 -5.36
N CYS A 45 6.48 -11.69 -6.25
CA CYS A 45 6.50 -11.94 -7.68
C CYS A 45 7.38 -10.90 -8.38
N THR A 46 7.62 -11.12 -9.67
CA THR A 46 8.45 -10.20 -10.45
C THR A 46 7.57 -9.13 -11.07
N LYS A 47 7.65 -7.92 -10.51
CA LYS A 47 6.97 -6.74 -11.02
C LYS A 47 7.75 -5.51 -10.63
N SER A 48 7.80 -4.54 -11.53
CA SER A 48 8.39 -3.23 -11.23
C SER A 48 7.40 -2.38 -10.44
N LEU A 49 7.90 -1.31 -9.83
CA LEU A 49 7.05 -0.37 -9.11
C LEU A 49 5.99 0.24 -10.03
N LEU A 50 6.35 0.53 -11.27
CA LEU A 50 5.41 1.08 -12.24
C LEU A 50 4.28 0.08 -12.52
N GLU A 51 4.62 -1.18 -12.74
CA GLU A 51 3.61 -2.21 -12.98
C GLU A 51 2.68 -2.38 -11.78
N VAL A 52 3.24 -2.39 -10.58
CA VAL A 52 2.43 -2.48 -9.36
C VAL A 52 1.46 -1.31 -9.29
N GLY A 53 1.93 -0.11 -9.60
CA GLY A 53 1.08 1.08 -9.57
C GLY A 53 -0.10 1.01 -10.52
N THR A 54 0.05 0.31 -11.66
CA THR A 54 -1.04 0.21 -12.63
C THR A 54 -2.14 -0.76 -12.22
N ILE A 55 -1.84 -1.72 -11.34
CA ILE A 55 -2.83 -2.72 -10.94
C ILE A 55 -3.53 -2.40 -9.63
N LEU A 56 -3.05 -1.40 -8.89
CA LEU A 56 -3.64 -1.04 -7.61
C LEU A 56 -4.56 0.18 -7.75
N PRO A 57 -5.65 0.22 -6.99
CA PRO A 57 -6.56 1.37 -7.02
C PRO A 57 -5.97 2.59 -6.30
N ASP A 58 -6.71 3.71 -6.36
CA ASP A 58 -6.23 5.01 -5.90
C ASP A 58 -5.95 5.10 -4.40
N ASN A 59 -6.52 4.20 -3.61
CA ASN A 59 -6.24 4.21 -2.18
C ASN A 59 -4.89 3.63 -1.82
N PHE A 60 -4.14 3.16 -2.81
CA PHE A 60 -2.76 2.73 -2.61
C PHE A 60 -1.85 3.86 -3.06
N PHE A 61 -1.01 4.30 -2.15
CA PHE A 61 -0.24 5.52 -2.31
C PHE A 61 1.24 5.25 -2.22
N ARG A 62 1.99 5.69 -3.23
CA ARG A 62 3.44 5.57 -3.20
C ARG A 62 4.00 6.59 -2.22
N ILE A 63 4.70 6.13 -1.19
CA ILE A 63 5.21 7.01 -0.13
C ILE A 63 6.71 7.23 -0.24
N ASN A 64 7.42 6.32 -0.88
CA ASN A 64 8.85 6.49 -1.13
C ASN A 64 9.22 5.62 -2.34
N ARG A 65 10.49 5.54 -2.63
CA ARG A 65 10.97 4.86 -3.83
C ARG A 65 10.69 3.34 -3.85
N ASN A 66 10.42 2.75 -2.70
CA ASN A 66 10.29 1.30 -2.59
C ASN A 66 8.96 0.83 -2.04
N HIS A 67 8.08 1.73 -1.62
CA HIS A 67 6.86 1.31 -0.91
C HIS A 67 5.61 2.00 -1.42
N ILE A 68 4.56 1.20 -1.59
CA ILE A 68 3.20 1.66 -1.87
C ILE A 68 2.34 1.17 -0.71
N VAL A 69 1.58 2.04 -0.09
CA VAL A 69 0.84 1.74 1.14
C VAL A 69 -0.65 1.97 0.92
N ASN A 70 -1.45 1.06 1.45
CA ASN A 70 -2.90 1.23 1.50
C ASN A 70 -3.22 2.32 2.52
N ILE A 71 -3.83 3.40 2.06
CA ILE A 71 -4.17 4.53 2.93
C ILE A 71 -5.03 4.09 4.11
N HIS A 72 -5.92 3.12 3.88
CA HIS A 72 -6.80 2.64 4.95
C HIS A 72 -6.07 1.84 6.03
N ALA A 73 -4.84 1.43 5.76
CA ALA A 73 -4.02 0.71 6.74
C ALA A 73 -3.14 1.65 7.56
N ILE A 74 -3.12 2.94 7.24
CA ILE A 74 -2.31 3.91 7.98
C ILE A 74 -3.00 4.26 9.29
N ASP A 75 -2.30 4.04 10.38
CA ASP A 75 -2.76 4.41 11.70
C ASP A 75 -2.34 5.83 12.08
N THR A 76 -1.09 6.16 11.81
CA THR A 76 -0.53 7.46 12.19
C THR A 76 0.47 7.91 11.14
N PHE A 77 0.47 9.20 10.87
CA PHE A 77 1.53 9.83 10.08
C PHE A 77 2.15 10.93 10.93
N LYS A 78 3.36 10.70 11.44
CA LYS A 78 4.08 11.70 12.23
C LYS A 78 4.87 12.60 11.33
N LEU A 79 4.52 13.87 11.31
CA LEU A 79 5.20 14.85 10.45
C LEU A 79 6.61 15.13 10.92
N SER A 80 6.84 15.10 12.22
CA SER A 80 8.16 15.45 12.78
C SER A 80 9.28 14.54 12.29
N ASN A 81 8.99 13.27 12.07
CA ASN A 81 9.99 12.34 11.56
C ASN A 81 9.58 11.74 10.20
N ARG A 82 8.55 12.27 9.57
CA ARG A 82 8.07 11.85 8.25
C ARG A 82 7.78 10.35 8.17
N THR A 83 7.22 9.79 9.22
CA THR A 83 7.02 8.34 9.31
C THR A 83 5.54 7.99 9.35
N VAL A 84 5.12 7.05 8.50
CA VAL A 84 3.79 6.44 8.60
C VAL A 84 3.91 5.16 9.40
N TYR A 85 2.91 4.94 10.26
CA TYR A 85 2.80 3.74 11.07
C TYR A 85 1.54 3.02 10.64
N LEU A 86 1.69 1.76 10.26
CA LEU A 86 0.56 0.96 9.82
C LEU A 86 -0.06 0.23 11.00
N SER A 87 -1.30 -0.23 10.80
CA SER A 87 -2.04 -0.93 11.84
C SER A 87 -1.35 -2.21 12.33
N ASN A 88 -0.45 -2.78 11.53
CA ASN A 88 0.32 -3.97 11.91
C ASN A 88 1.68 -3.63 12.51
N SER A 89 1.89 -2.39 12.94
CA SER A 89 3.11 -1.91 13.59
C SER A 89 4.32 -1.75 12.66
N VAL A 90 4.14 -1.93 11.38
CA VAL A 90 5.19 -1.65 10.41
C VAL A 90 5.25 -0.15 10.16
N GLU A 91 6.45 0.39 9.95
CA GLU A 91 6.61 1.82 9.73
C GLU A 91 7.50 2.09 8.53
N PHE A 92 7.24 3.22 7.85
CA PHE A 92 8.01 3.63 6.68
C PHE A 92 8.21 5.13 6.68
N ILE A 93 9.37 5.56 6.18
CA ILE A 93 9.67 6.97 6.01
C ILE A 93 9.09 7.45 4.68
N VAL A 94 8.43 8.60 4.71
CA VAL A 94 7.83 9.22 3.53
C VAL A 94 8.83 10.16 2.88
N SER A 95 8.99 10.07 1.57
CA SER A 95 9.84 11.00 0.82
C SER A 95 9.32 12.42 0.94
N CYS A 96 10.22 13.39 1.11
CA CYS A 96 9.83 14.78 1.33
C CYS A 96 8.82 15.29 0.31
N ARG A 97 9.04 15.01 -0.96
CA ARG A 97 8.17 15.51 -2.02
C ARG A 97 6.80 14.85 -2.07
N ARG A 98 6.59 13.79 -1.28
CA ARG A 98 5.31 13.07 -1.26
C ARG A 98 4.47 13.40 -0.04
N ILE A 99 5.00 14.19 0.87
CA ILE A 99 4.33 14.51 2.13
C ILE A 99 3.00 15.21 1.89
N LYS A 100 2.99 16.24 1.05
CA LYS A 100 1.77 17.00 0.80
C LYS A 100 0.66 16.16 0.17
N LYS A 101 1.02 15.33 -0.79
CA LYS A 101 0.05 14.45 -1.43
C LYS A 101 -0.53 13.46 -0.44
N LEU A 102 0.32 12.91 0.44
CA LEU A 102 -0.14 11.98 1.45
C LEU A 102 -1.07 12.66 2.44
N GLN A 103 -0.73 13.87 2.87
CA GLN A 103 -1.60 14.65 3.76
C GLN A 103 -2.97 14.85 3.13
N THR A 104 -3.01 15.25 1.87
CA THR A 104 -4.27 15.46 1.16
C THR A 104 -5.10 14.17 1.10
N ALA A 105 -4.44 13.06 0.80
CA ALA A 105 -5.12 11.77 0.71
C ALA A 105 -5.70 11.34 2.06
N LEU A 106 -4.97 11.56 3.14
CA LEU A 106 -5.44 11.21 4.48
C LEU A 106 -6.61 12.08 4.92
N ILE A 107 -6.57 13.37 4.60
CA ILE A 107 -7.66 14.27 4.91
C ILE A 107 -8.93 13.90 4.14
N SER A 108 -8.77 13.54 2.87
CA SER A 108 -9.90 13.10 2.06
C SER A 108 -10.56 11.85 2.63
N ARG A 109 -9.74 10.92 3.12
CA ARG A 109 -10.26 9.72 3.78
C ARG A 109 -11.09 10.08 5.02
N ASN A 110 -10.61 11.01 5.83
CA ASN A 110 -11.32 11.42 7.04
C ASN A 110 -12.63 12.10 6.71
N LEU A 111 -12.67 12.95 5.69
CA LEU A 111 -13.91 13.60 5.29
C LEU A 111 -14.96 12.59 4.88
N THR A 112 -14.55 11.53 4.22
CA THR A 112 -15.46 10.45 3.83
C THR A 112 -16.07 9.76 5.05
N ILE A 113 -15.28 9.61 6.10
CA ILE A 113 -15.74 8.93 7.32
C ILE A 113 -16.70 9.79 8.11
N THR A 114 -16.40 11.06 8.20
CA THR A 114 -17.20 11.98 9.03
C THR A 114 -18.46 12.48 8.35
N GLY A 115 -18.53 12.31 7.07
CA GLY A 115 -19.61 12.83 6.22
C GLY A 115 -20.98 12.41 6.61
#